data_ea9136b28d78c8575c2868770595c511
#
_entry.id   ea9136b28d78c8575c2868770595c511
#
_cell.length_a   1.000
_cell.length_b   1.000
_cell.length_c   1.000
_cell.angle_alpha   90.00
_cell.angle_beta   90.00
_cell.angle_gamma   90.00
#
_symmetry.space_group_name_H-M   'P 1'
#
loop_
_entity.id
_entity.type
_entity.pdbx_description
1 polymer ?
#
loop_
_entity_poly.entity_id
_entity_poly.type
_entity_poly.pdbx_seq_one_letter_code
_entity_poly.pdbx_strand_id
1 'polypeptide(L)'
;GGYIADAKKAVSEAVELPRGTYLVWSGQFEYLERAEARLKLVVPLTLMIIFLLLYMNFGRLTETLIVMLSLPFALVGGVWLLWWFGFNLSVAVVVGFIALAGVAAETGVIMLIYLDHSVEEIKAKCTREGRPFGRPDLYDAIMIGAVERVRPKMMTVVAIMAGLLPIMWSTGTGSEVMQRIAVPMIGGMVSSTLLTLIVIPAIYAAIKGTGLPRPIGSEPETLLARGQSDLLKPFKAKSHQGDTA
;
A
#
# COMPACT_ATOMS: atom_id res chain seq x y z
N GLY A 1 16.90 22.99 -3.46
CA GLY A 1 16.89 23.65 -2.13
C GLY A 1 18.26 24.12 -1.71
N GLY A 2 19.31 23.28 -1.74
CA GLY A 2 20.64 23.63 -1.23
C GLY A 2 21.26 24.86 -1.87
N TYR A 3 21.28 24.93 -3.20
CA TYR A 3 21.84 26.07 -3.92
C TYR A 3 21.25 27.44 -3.51
N ILE A 4 19.93 27.50 -3.30
CA ILE A 4 19.28 28.77 -2.91
C ILE A 4 19.57 29.11 -1.44
N ALA A 5 19.69 28.11 -0.57
CA ALA A 5 20.09 28.33 0.81
C ALA A 5 21.54 28.89 0.87
N ASP A 6 22.44 28.32 0.08
CA ASP A 6 23.82 28.78 -0.03
C ASP A 6 23.89 30.18 -0.66
N ALA A 7 23.08 30.44 -1.70
CA ALA A 7 22.99 31.76 -2.31
C ALA A 7 22.42 32.81 -1.35
N LYS A 8 21.37 32.49 -0.57
CA LYS A 8 20.84 33.38 0.47
C LYS A 8 21.90 33.74 1.51
N LYS A 9 22.67 32.74 1.94
CA LYS A 9 23.76 32.93 2.90
C LYS A 9 24.86 33.80 2.31
N ALA A 10 25.34 33.47 1.10
CA ALA A 10 26.40 34.23 0.45
C ALA A 10 26.03 35.71 0.22
N VAL A 11 24.78 35.96 -0.20
CA VAL A 11 24.29 37.33 -0.41
C VAL A 11 24.11 38.08 0.91
N SER A 12 23.63 37.41 1.97
CA SER A 12 23.51 38.06 3.31
C SER A 12 24.84 38.40 3.94
N GLU A 13 25.93 37.67 3.59
CA GLU A 13 27.28 37.91 4.07
C GLU A 13 28.04 38.93 3.20
N ALA A 14 27.74 39.00 1.90
CA ALA A 14 28.51 39.84 0.96
C ALA A 14 27.87 41.20 0.65
N VAL A 15 26.59 41.41 0.97
CA VAL A 15 25.87 42.63 0.59
C VAL A 15 25.26 43.31 1.81
N GLU A 16 25.80 44.49 2.15
CA GLU A 16 25.17 45.38 3.13
C GLU A 16 24.03 46.18 2.46
N LEU A 17 22.81 45.89 2.86
CA LEU A 17 21.63 46.56 2.34
C LEU A 17 21.43 47.94 2.95
N PRO A 18 21.16 49.01 2.16
CA PRO A 18 20.81 50.31 2.70
C PRO A 18 19.50 50.24 3.53
N ARG A 19 19.38 51.14 4.54
CA ARG A 19 18.19 51.18 5.38
C ARG A 19 16.93 51.37 4.53
N GLY A 20 15.93 50.50 4.72
CA GLY A 20 14.64 50.55 4.01
C GLY A 20 14.58 49.69 2.74
N THR A 21 15.65 48.97 2.39
CA THR A 21 15.63 47.96 1.30
C THR A 21 15.56 46.55 1.87
N TYR A 22 14.88 45.66 1.12
CA TYR A 22 14.82 44.24 1.47
C TYR A 22 14.94 43.39 0.20
N LEU A 23 15.52 42.20 0.36
CA LEU A 23 15.67 41.23 -0.71
C LEU A 23 14.43 40.36 -0.84
N VAL A 24 13.85 40.33 -2.03
CA VAL A 24 12.76 39.43 -2.37
C VAL A 24 13.28 38.32 -3.28
N TRP A 25 13.20 37.11 -2.80
CA TRP A 25 13.54 35.91 -3.60
C TRP A 25 12.27 35.42 -4.28
N SER A 26 12.13 35.74 -5.57
CA SER A 26 10.99 35.36 -6.39
C SER A 26 11.31 34.24 -7.36
N GLY A 27 10.29 33.54 -7.88
CA GLY A 27 10.42 32.47 -8.86
C GLY A 27 9.91 31.12 -8.32
N GLN A 28 10.37 30.04 -8.93
CA GLN A 28 9.92 28.67 -8.57
C GLN A 28 10.17 28.30 -7.11
N PHE A 29 11.16 28.91 -6.47
CA PHE A 29 11.46 28.66 -5.07
C PHE A 29 10.34 29.14 -4.13
N GLU A 30 9.72 30.27 -4.43
CA GLU A 30 8.60 30.81 -3.64
C GLU A 30 7.39 29.84 -3.70
N TYR A 31 7.12 29.27 -4.89
CA TYR A 31 6.07 28.25 -5.04
C TYR A 31 6.38 27.00 -4.22
N LEU A 32 7.65 26.57 -4.17
CA LEU A 32 8.09 25.42 -3.39
C LEU A 32 7.88 25.67 -1.89
N GLU A 33 8.29 26.83 -1.39
CA GLU A 33 8.16 27.23 0.03
C GLU A 33 6.68 27.32 0.46
N ARG A 34 5.85 27.93 -0.38
CA ARG A 34 4.39 27.98 -0.18
C ARG A 34 3.74 26.59 -0.22
N ALA A 35 4.17 25.73 -1.15
CA ALA A 35 3.69 24.36 -1.24
C ALA A 35 4.09 23.55 0.00
N GLU A 36 5.33 23.68 0.47
CA GLU A 36 5.80 23.01 1.67
C GLU A 36 5.02 23.45 2.93
N ALA A 37 4.78 24.74 3.09
CA ALA A 37 3.99 25.27 4.20
C ALA A 37 2.55 24.74 4.19
N ARG A 38 1.92 24.65 3.02
CA ARG A 38 0.56 24.08 2.87
C ARG A 38 0.55 22.58 3.11
N LEU A 39 1.54 21.83 2.60
CA LEU A 39 1.65 20.37 2.78
C LEU A 39 1.80 19.98 4.26
N LYS A 40 2.56 20.76 5.05
CA LYS A 40 2.70 20.55 6.50
C LYS A 40 1.36 20.57 7.25
N LEU A 41 0.38 21.29 6.76
CA LEU A 41 -0.96 21.32 7.35
C LEU A 41 -1.91 20.31 6.72
N VAL A 42 -1.90 20.21 5.38
CA VAL A 42 -2.88 19.40 4.63
C VAL A 42 -2.60 17.91 4.82
N VAL A 43 -1.35 17.47 4.81
CA VAL A 43 -1.01 16.04 4.94
C VAL A 43 -1.47 15.46 6.29
N PRO A 44 -1.14 16.03 7.46
CA PRO A 44 -1.64 15.51 8.72
C PRO A 44 -3.16 15.54 8.84
N LEU A 45 -3.80 16.61 8.34
CA LEU A 45 -5.26 16.70 8.33
C LEU A 45 -5.91 15.61 7.50
N THR A 46 -5.36 15.35 6.30
CA THR A 46 -5.85 14.29 5.40
C THR A 46 -5.65 12.91 6.03
N LEU A 47 -4.48 12.65 6.64
CA LEU A 47 -4.22 11.40 7.33
C LEU A 47 -5.17 11.19 8.52
N MET A 48 -5.51 12.25 9.25
CA MET A 48 -6.49 12.19 10.33
C MET A 48 -7.88 11.86 9.81
N ILE A 49 -8.31 12.47 8.69
CA ILE A 49 -9.60 12.17 8.06
C ILE A 49 -9.62 10.70 7.58
N ILE A 50 -8.56 10.24 6.92
CA ILE A 50 -8.43 8.84 6.48
C ILE A 50 -8.51 7.90 7.68
N PHE A 51 -7.79 8.19 8.76
CA PHE A 51 -7.84 7.41 9.99
C PHE A 51 -9.26 7.32 10.55
N LEU A 52 -9.98 8.45 10.61
CA LEU A 52 -11.35 8.49 11.11
C LEU A 52 -12.30 7.66 10.25
N LEU A 53 -12.20 7.78 8.91
CA LEU A 53 -13.03 7.01 7.97
C LEU A 53 -12.73 5.51 8.07
N LEU A 54 -11.48 5.12 8.18
CA LEU A 54 -11.07 3.74 8.37
C LEU A 54 -11.58 3.18 9.70
N TYR A 55 -11.48 3.97 10.76
CA TYR A 55 -12.00 3.58 12.06
C TYR A 55 -13.52 3.39 12.06
N MET A 56 -14.25 4.28 11.38
CA MET A 56 -15.70 4.13 11.20
C MET A 56 -16.06 2.89 10.36
N ASN A 57 -15.24 2.53 9.37
CA ASN A 57 -15.47 1.38 8.51
C ASN A 57 -15.22 0.05 9.22
N PHE A 58 -14.11 -0.07 9.94
CA PHE A 58 -13.72 -1.34 10.59
C PHE A 58 -14.29 -1.49 12.02
N GLY A 59 -14.56 -0.39 12.71
CA GLY A 59 -15.00 -0.39 14.10
C GLY A 59 -13.94 -0.89 15.10
N ARG A 60 -12.71 -1.16 14.64
CA ARG A 60 -11.59 -1.70 15.42
C ARG A 60 -10.31 -0.94 15.13
N LEU A 61 -9.64 -0.50 16.20
CA LEU A 61 -8.36 0.22 16.08
C LEU A 61 -7.25 -0.62 15.44
N THR A 62 -7.24 -1.93 15.69
CA THR A 62 -6.19 -2.83 15.20
C THR A 62 -6.14 -2.88 13.68
N GLU A 63 -7.28 -3.08 13.03
CA GLU A 63 -7.38 -3.13 11.57
C GLU A 63 -7.07 -1.77 10.94
N THR A 64 -7.56 -0.69 11.54
CA THR A 64 -7.23 0.68 11.13
C THR A 64 -5.72 0.96 11.20
N LEU A 65 -5.07 0.55 12.29
CA LEU A 65 -3.62 0.73 12.46
C LEU A 65 -2.80 -0.10 11.48
N ILE A 66 -3.24 -1.32 11.14
CA ILE A 66 -2.56 -2.14 10.11
C ILE A 66 -2.53 -1.39 8.77
N VAL A 67 -3.67 -0.82 8.33
CA VAL A 67 -3.72 -0.04 7.08
C VAL A 67 -2.85 1.19 7.19
N MET A 68 -2.96 1.97 8.27
CA MET A 68 -2.17 3.19 8.45
C MET A 68 -0.66 2.92 8.48
N LEU A 69 -0.24 1.84 9.13
CA LEU A 69 1.17 1.45 9.20
C LEU A 69 1.68 0.90 7.85
N SER A 70 0.81 0.38 7.00
CA SER A 70 1.19 -0.09 5.66
C SER A 70 1.59 1.05 4.72
N LEU A 71 1.10 2.28 4.92
CA LEU A 71 1.39 3.42 4.07
C LEU A 71 2.88 3.80 4.03
N PRO A 72 3.58 4.00 5.17
CA PRO A 72 5.02 4.28 5.15
C PRO A 72 5.84 3.20 4.44
N PHE A 73 5.49 1.93 4.63
CA PHE A 73 6.17 0.83 3.96
C PHE A 73 5.95 0.83 2.45
N ALA A 74 4.75 1.20 1.98
CA ALA A 74 4.48 1.34 0.56
C ALA A 74 5.33 2.44 -0.08
N LEU A 75 5.62 3.53 0.65
CA LEU A 75 6.45 4.64 0.16
C LEU A 75 7.93 4.26 -0.01
N VAL A 76 8.43 3.26 0.72
CA VAL A 76 9.83 2.84 0.69
C VAL A 76 10.31 2.54 -0.74
N GLY A 77 9.54 1.78 -1.52
CA GLY A 77 9.91 1.46 -2.90
C GLY A 77 9.99 2.69 -3.80
N GLY A 78 9.12 3.69 -3.58
CA GLY A 78 9.17 4.97 -4.27
C GLY A 78 10.44 5.75 -3.96
N VAL A 79 10.84 5.79 -2.67
CA VAL A 79 12.09 6.43 -2.23
C VAL A 79 13.33 5.74 -2.83
N TRP A 80 13.34 4.41 -2.84
CA TRP A 80 14.41 3.62 -3.43
C TRP A 80 14.57 3.90 -4.92
N LEU A 81 13.48 3.92 -5.67
CA LEU A 81 13.53 4.16 -7.11
C LEU A 81 13.94 5.62 -7.44
N LEU A 82 13.50 6.60 -6.64
CA LEU A 82 13.96 7.98 -6.75
C LEU A 82 15.46 8.10 -6.56
N TRP A 83 16.00 7.46 -5.54
CA TRP A 83 17.43 7.44 -5.26
C TRP A 83 18.22 6.78 -6.41
N TRP A 84 17.70 5.66 -6.94
CA TRP A 84 18.32 4.93 -8.05
C TRP A 84 18.43 5.79 -9.32
N PHE A 85 17.40 6.55 -9.65
CA PHE A 85 17.38 7.45 -10.80
C PHE A 85 18.04 8.82 -10.54
N GLY A 86 18.47 9.12 -9.32
CA GLY A 86 19.10 10.39 -8.97
C GLY A 86 18.17 11.59 -9.02
N PHE A 87 16.85 11.40 -8.93
CA PHE A 87 15.90 12.50 -8.93
C PHE A 87 15.85 13.20 -7.56
N ASN A 88 15.99 14.52 -7.59
CA ASN A 88 15.82 15.36 -6.39
C ASN A 88 14.34 15.45 -5.98
N LEU A 89 14.10 15.59 -4.68
CA LEU A 89 12.77 15.88 -4.15
C LEU A 89 12.24 17.20 -4.76
N SER A 90 11.07 17.13 -5.35
CA SER A 90 10.36 18.25 -5.95
C SER A 90 8.86 18.14 -5.64
N VAL A 91 8.10 19.19 -5.90
CA VAL A 91 6.63 19.17 -5.74
C VAL A 91 6.00 18.04 -6.57
N ALA A 92 6.51 17.80 -7.79
CA ALA A 92 6.04 16.71 -8.65
C ALA A 92 6.25 15.33 -8.01
N VAL A 93 7.39 15.10 -7.37
CA VAL A 93 7.68 13.86 -6.63
C VAL A 93 6.72 13.69 -5.46
N VAL A 94 6.44 14.76 -4.71
CA VAL A 94 5.49 14.72 -3.57
C VAL A 94 4.08 14.37 -4.06
N VAL A 95 3.65 14.92 -5.20
CA VAL A 95 2.36 14.57 -5.83
C VAL A 95 2.32 13.07 -6.18
N GLY A 96 3.42 12.52 -6.73
CA GLY A 96 3.54 11.09 -7.00
C GLY A 96 3.42 10.23 -5.74
N PHE A 97 4.02 10.64 -4.63
CA PHE A 97 3.88 9.97 -3.33
C PHE A 97 2.47 10.05 -2.76
N ILE A 98 1.77 11.17 -2.91
CA ILE A 98 0.37 11.31 -2.47
C ILE A 98 -0.54 10.37 -3.26
N ALA A 99 -0.36 10.30 -4.59
CA ALA A 99 -1.11 9.37 -5.43
C ALA A 99 -0.82 7.91 -5.05
N LEU A 100 0.45 7.55 -4.82
CA LEU A 100 0.86 6.23 -4.36
C LEU A 100 0.22 5.87 -3.01
N ALA A 101 0.21 6.80 -2.05
CA ALA A 101 -0.39 6.58 -0.74
C ALA A 101 -1.89 6.29 -0.84
N GLY A 102 -2.61 6.97 -1.75
CA GLY A 102 -4.03 6.70 -2.02
C GLY A 102 -4.26 5.27 -2.51
N VAL A 103 -3.50 4.84 -3.52
CA VAL A 103 -3.59 3.46 -4.08
C VAL A 103 -3.18 2.41 -3.05
N ALA A 104 -2.16 2.69 -2.22
CA ALA A 104 -1.71 1.78 -1.17
C ALA A 104 -2.76 1.62 -0.07
N ALA A 105 -3.39 2.73 0.36
CA ALA A 105 -4.48 2.71 1.35
C ALA A 105 -5.68 1.90 0.85
N GLU A 106 -6.16 2.19 -0.36
CA GLU A 106 -7.26 1.44 -1.00
C GLU A 106 -6.97 -0.05 -1.01
N THR A 107 -5.78 -0.44 -1.42
CA THR A 107 -5.40 -1.85 -1.52
C THR A 107 -5.32 -2.52 -0.16
N GLY A 108 -4.78 -1.84 0.85
CA GLY A 108 -4.70 -2.34 2.22
C GLY A 108 -6.09 -2.56 2.85
N VAL A 109 -7.00 -1.61 2.65
CA VAL A 109 -8.39 -1.70 3.10
C VAL A 109 -9.10 -2.90 2.50
N ILE A 110 -9.04 -3.04 1.18
CA ILE A 110 -9.72 -4.14 0.48
C ILE A 110 -9.14 -5.48 0.92
N MET A 111 -7.82 -5.59 1.09
CA MET A 111 -7.19 -6.83 1.57
C MET A 111 -7.73 -7.23 2.95
N LEU A 112 -7.85 -6.30 3.90
CA LEU A 112 -8.39 -6.58 5.22
C LEU A 112 -9.86 -6.99 5.19
N ILE A 113 -10.68 -6.35 4.35
CA ILE A 113 -12.09 -6.72 4.18
C ILE A 113 -12.23 -8.18 3.70
N TYR A 114 -11.42 -8.61 2.72
CA TYR A 114 -11.42 -9.99 2.25
C TYR A 114 -10.95 -10.98 3.32
N LEU A 115 -9.92 -10.63 4.08
CA LEU A 115 -9.45 -11.46 5.20
C LEU A 115 -10.50 -11.61 6.29
N ASP A 116 -11.16 -10.53 6.70
CA ASP A 116 -12.22 -10.57 7.70
C ASP A 116 -13.42 -11.39 7.19
N HIS A 117 -13.82 -11.20 5.93
CA HIS A 117 -14.92 -11.96 5.32
C HIS A 117 -14.62 -13.47 5.30
N SER A 118 -13.43 -13.86 4.86
CA SER A 118 -13.01 -15.28 4.82
C SER A 118 -12.94 -15.89 6.23
N VAL A 119 -12.49 -15.13 7.23
CA VAL A 119 -12.48 -15.58 8.63
C VAL A 119 -13.90 -15.77 9.16
N GLU A 120 -14.83 -14.87 8.85
CA GLU A 120 -16.23 -14.97 9.27
C GLU A 120 -16.92 -16.18 8.61
N GLU A 121 -16.67 -16.42 7.33
CA GLU A 121 -17.21 -17.56 6.58
C GLU A 121 -16.75 -18.89 7.16
N ILE A 122 -15.43 -19.06 7.41
CA ILE A 122 -14.91 -20.28 8.00
C ILE A 122 -15.38 -20.46 9.46
N LYS A 123 -15.51 -19.36 10.20
CA LYS A 123 -16.06 -19.39 11.56
C LYS A 123 -17.52 -19.86 11.57
N ALA A 124 -18.33 -19.36 10.64
CA ALA A 124 -19.72 -19.82 10.47
C ALA A 124 -19.79 -21.30 10.08
N LYS A 125 -18.88 -21.78 9.22
CA LYS A 125 -18.76 -23.19 8.85
C LYS A 125 -18.41 -24.07 10.04
N CYS A 126 -17.41 -23.70 10.83
CA CYS A 126 -17.04 -24.42 12.05
C CYS A 126 -18.21 -24.50 13.04
N THR A 127 -18.96 -23.41 13.20
CA THR A 127 -20.15 -23.37 14.07
C THR A 127 -21.25 -24.32 13.58
N ARG A 128 -21.48 -24.42 12.28
CA ARG A 128 -22.45 -25.36 11.68
C ARG A 128 -22.03 -26.81 11.86
N GLU A 129 -20.73 -27.08 11.83
CA GLU A 129 -20.14 -28.40 12.05
C GLU A 129 -20.01 -28.77 13.54
N GLY A 130 -20.36 -27.86 14.45
CA GLY A 130 -20.30 -28.08 15.89
C GLY A 130 -18.90 -28.18 16.49
N ARG A 131 -17.87 -27.69 15.75
CA ARG A 131 -16.46 -27.70 16.18
C ARG A 131 -15.96 -26.29 16.52
N PRO A 132 -15.03 -26.18 17.50
CA PRO A 132 -14.45 -24.89 17.83
C PRO A 132 -13.52 -24.39 16.70
N PHE A 133 -13.54 -23.08 16.47
CA PHE A 133 -12.63 -22.40 15.55
C PHE A 133 -11.20 -22.40 16.11
N GLY A 134 -10.25 -22.95 15.39
CA GLY A 134 -8.86 -23.09 15.79
C GLY A 134 -7.87 -22.32 14.92
N ARG A 135 -6.56 -22.40 15.28
CA ARG A 135 -5.49 -21.79 14.47
C ARG A 135 -5.39 -22.34 13.04
N PRO A 136 -5.56 -23.64 12.79
CA PRO A 136 -5.56 -24.16 11.42
C PRO A 136 -6.65 -23.50 10.57
N ASP A 137 -7.87 -23.36 11.13
CA ASP A 137 -8.98 -22.73 10.42
C ASP A 137 -8.72 -21.25 10.13
N LEU A 138 -8.00 -20.55 11.03
CA LEU A 138 -7.56 -19.18 10.80
C LEU A 138 -6.56 -19.09 9.62
N TYR A 139 -5.58 -20.00 9.54
CA TYR A 139 -4.63 -20.01 8.44
C TYR A 139 -5.31 -20.34 7.10
N ASP A 140 -6.24 -21.30 7.09
CA ASP A 140 -7.02 -21.63 5.89
C ASP A 140 -7.86 -20.43 5.42
N ALA A 141 -8.51 -19.72 6.36
CA ALA A 141 -9.24 -18.49 6.07
C ALA A 141 -8.35 -17.41 5.44
N ILE A 142 -7.19 -17.18 6.03
CA ILE A 142 -6.23 -16.19 5.54
C ILE A 142 -5.70 -16.57 4.16
N MET A 143 -5.40 -17.83 3.92
CA MET A 143 -4.94 -18.32 2.61
C MET A 143 -6.02 -18.12 1.54
N ILE A 144 -7.27 -18.46 1.83
CA ILE A 144 -8.39 -18.27 0.89
C ILE A 144 -8.56 -16.78 0.58
N GLY A 145 -8.71 -15.92 1.59
CA GLY A 145 -8.92 -14.49 1.39
C GLY A 145 -7.75 -13.79 0.69
N ALA A 146 -6.50 -14.17 1.02
CA ALA A 146 -5.33 -13.62 0.34
C ALA A 146 -5.25 -14.04 -1.13
N VAL A 147 -5.45 -15.34 -1.44
CA VAL A 147 -5.37 -15.87 -2.82
C VAL A 147 -6.45 -15.29 -3.71
N GLU A 148 -7.68 -15.14 -3.23
CA GLU A 148 -8.75 -14.49 -3.99
C GLU A 148 -8.39 -13.07 -4.43
N ARG A 149 -7.57 -12.38 -3.63
CA ARG A 149 -7.17 -10.99 -3.89
C ARG A 149 -5.95 -10.84 -4.79
N VAL A 150 -5.13 -11.89 -4.98
CA VAL A 150 -3.93 -11.84 -5.82
C VAL A 150 -4.28 -11.45 -7.26
N ARG A 151 -5.25 -12.13 -7.88
CA ARG A 151 -5.59 -11.91 -9.29
C ARG A 151 -6.08 -10.48 -9.58
N PRO A 152 -7.10 -9.92 -8.89
CA PRO A 152 -7.53 -8.54 -9.11
C PRO A 152 -6.42 -7.53 -8.85
N LYS A 153 -5.61 -7.75 -7.79
CA LYS A 153 -4.49 -6.85 -7.47
C LYS A 153 -3.44 -6.84 -8.56
N MET A 154 -3.03 -8.00 -9.06
CA MET A 154 -2.04 -8.09 -10.14
C MET A 154 -2.53 -7.42 -11.42
N MET A 155 -3.83 -7.54 -11.75
CA MET A 155 -4.41 -6.86 -12.91
C MET A 155 -4.30 -5.33 -12.78
N THR A 156 -4.67 -4.76 -11.64
CA THR A 156 -4.57 -3.30 -11.42
C THR A 156 -3.13 -2.81 -11.41
N VAL A 157 -2.21 -3.52 -10.77
CA VAL A 157 -0.78 -3.18 -10.75
C VAL A 157 -0.20 -3.19 -12.16
N VAL A 158 -0.44 -4.25 -12.93
CA VAL A 158 0.05 -4.36 -14.31
C VAL A 158 -0.54 -3.25 -15.18
N ALA A 159 -1.83 -2.93 -15.05
CA ALA A 159 -2.47 -1.87 -15.82
C ALA A 159 -1.87 -0.49 -15.51
N ILE A 160 -1.66 -0.16 -14.23
CA ILE A 160 -1.05 1.11 -13.82
C ILE A 160 0.42 1.17 -14.28
N MET A 161 1.18 0.09 -14.09
CA MET A 161 2.58 0.01 -14.53
C MET A 161 2.70 0.16 -16.05
N ALA A 162 1.84 -0.52 -16.81
CA ALA A 162 1.81 -0.40 -18.27
C ALA A 162 1.50 1.04 -18.74
N GLY A 163 0.67 1.78 -17.99
CA GLY A 163 0.40 3.19 -18.26
C GLY A 163 1.54 4.13 -17.88
N LEU A 164 2.27 3.85 -16.81
CA LEU A 164 3.33 4.70 -16.28
C LEU A 164 4.69 4.45 -16.95
N LEU A 165 4.99 3.21 -17.35
CA LEU A 165 6.28 2.85 -17.97
C LEU A 165 6.61 3.67 -19.21
N PRO A 166 5.71 3.90 -20.19
CA PRO A 166 6.00 4.71 -21.36
C PRO A 166 6.40 6.14 -21.03
N ILE A 167 5.91 6.70 -19.93
CA ILE A 167 6.23 8.05 -19.47
C ILE A 167 7.73 8.20 -19.15
N MET A 168 8.37 7.11 -18.69
CA MET A 168 9.79 7.12 -18.34
C MET A 168 10.71 7.37 -19.55
N TRP A 169 10.26 7.03 -20.76
CA TRP A 169 10.99 7.25 -22.01
C TRP A 169 10.45 8.43 -22.83
N SER A 170 9.45 9.14 -22.33
CA SER A 170 8.90 10.29 -23.03
C SER A 170 9.93 11.42 -23.10
N THR A 171 10.04 12.03 -24.26
CA THR A 171 10.90 13.20 -24.53
C THR A 171 10.03 14.37 -25.00
N GLY A 172 10.28 15.56 -24.48
CA GLY A 172 9.51 16.76 -24.83
C GLY A 172 9.33 17.70 -23.66
N THR A 173 8.76 18.87 -23.92
CA THR A 173 8.47 19.87 -22.89
C THR A 173 7.43 19.32 -21.89
N GLY A 174 7.80 19.30 -20.61
CA GLY A 174 6.96 18.77 -19.54
C GLY A 174 7.16 17.29 -19.20
N SER A 175 7.89 16.52 -20.03
CA SER A 175 8.18 15.10 -19.75
C SER A 175 8.94 14.90 -18.44
N GLU A 176 9.86 15.80 -18.08
CA GLU A 176 10.61 15.77 -16.83
C GLU A 176 9.69 15.81 -15.57
N VAL A 177 8.61 16.59 -15.63
CA VAL A 177 7.64 16.68 -14.54
C VAL A 177 6.85 15.37 -14.43
N MET A 178 6.41 14.82 -15.56
CA MET A 178 5.66 13.57 -15.60
C MET A 178 6.50 12.38 -15.13
N GLN A 179 7.77 12.31 -15.53
CA GLN A 179 8.72 11.30 -15.05
C GLN A 179 8.90 11.38 -13.53
N ARG A 180 9.02 12.57 -12.96
CA ARG A 180 9.16 12.79 -11.51
C ARG A 180 7.92 12.36 -10.72
N ILE A 181 6.73 12.40 -11.32
CA ILE A 181 5.49 11.87 -10.73
C ILE A 181 5.46 10.33 -10.86
N ALA A 182 5.85 9.80 -12.02
CA ALA A 182 5.77 8.38 -12.32
C ALA A 182 6.77 7.53 -11.51
N VAL A 183 7.99 8.02 -11.29
CA VAL A 183 9.05 7.26 -10.59
C VAL A 183 8.64 6.79 -9.20
N PRO A 184 8.18 7.65 -8.27
CA PRO A 184 7.76 7.18 -6.94
C PRO A 184 6.54 6.25 -7.02
N MET A 185 5.64 6.46 -7.98
CA MET A 185 4.49 5.58 -8.17
C MET A 185 4.92 4.18 -8.62
N ILE A 186 5.81 4.08 -9.63
CA ILE A 186 6.31 2.79 -10.13
C ILE A 186 7.01 2.01 -9.01
N GLY A 187 7.98 2.64 -8.33
CA GLY A 187 8.71 1.99 -7.24
C GLY A 187 7.83 1.59 -6.07
N GLY A 188 6.92 2.48 -5.70
CA GLY A 188 5.99 2.25 -4.61
C GLY A 188 4.92 1.21 -4.92
N MET A 189 4.49 1.05 -6.18
CA MET A 189 3.57 -0.01 -6.58
C MET A 189 4.17 -1.40 -6.37
N VAL A 190 5.46 -1.58 -6.64
CA VAL A 190 6.17 -2.84 -6.38
C VAL A 190 6.19 -3.15 -4.89
N SER A 191 6.65 -2.21 -4.06
CA SER A 191 6.72 -2.40 -2.60
C SER A 191 5.33 -2.56 -1.97
N SER A 192 4.35 -1.77 -2.39
CA SER A 192 2.95 -1.89 -1.94
C SER A 192 2.34 -3.25 -2.29
N THR A 193 2.67 -3.81 -3.45
CA THR A 193 2.17 -5.12 -3.85
C THR A 193 2.74 -6.23 -2.96
N LEU A 194 4.06 -6.23 -2.75
CA LEU A 194 4.71 -7.19 -1.85
C LEU A 194 4.17 -7.07 -0.42
N LEU A 195 4.05 -5.85 0.08
CA LEU A 195 3.49 -5.58 1.40
C LEU A 195 2.07 -6.12 1.53
N THR A 196 1.20 -5.82 0.59
CA THR A 196 -0.21 -6.19 0.66
C THR A 196 -0.40 -7.71 0.58
N LEU A 197 0.37 -8.39 -0.27
CA LEU A 197 0.20 -9.83 -0.48
C LEU A 197 0.88 -10.69 0.58
N ILE A 198 1.94 -10.20 1.22
CA ILE A 198 2.75 -11.00 2.16
C ILE A 198 2.62 -10.45 3.59
N VAL A 199 2.88 -9.16 3.78
CA VAL A 199 3.03 -8.59 5.12
C VAL A 199 1.67 -8.40 5.82
N ILE A 200 0.64 -7.91 5.11
CA ILE A 200 -0.68 -7.72 5.71
C ILE A 200 -1.29 -9.05 6.17
N PRO A 201 -1.35 -10.13 5.37
CA PRO A 201 -1.81 -11.43 5.85
C PRO A 201 -0.99 -11.98 7.01
N ALA A 202 0.34 -11.81 7.00
CA ALA A 202 1.21 -12.25 8.07
C ALA A 202 0.95 -11.52 9.40
N ILE A 203 0.83 -10.19 9.37
CA ILE A 203 0.49 -9.37 10.55
C ILE A 203 -0.90 -9.72 11.05
N TYR A 204 -1.87 -9.89 10.15
CA TYR A 204 -3.23 -10.28 10.49
C TYR A 204 -3.27 -11.65 11.18
N ALA A 205 -2.53 -12.64 10.66
CA ALA A 205 -2.36 -13.95 11.27
C ALA A 205 -1.74 -13.87 12.66
N ALA A 206 -0.69 -13.06 12.82
CA ALA A 206 -0.02 -12.87 14.10
C ALA A 206 -0.97 -12.28 15.16
N ILE A 207 -1.72 -11.25 14.81
CA ILE A 207 -2.63 -10.55 15.75
C ILE A 207 -3.84 -11.43 16.12
N LYS A 208 -4.54 -11.97 15.14
CA LYS A 208 -5.73 -12.80 15.37
C LYS A 208 -5.37 -14.18 15.96
N GLY A 209 -4.17 -14.68 15.71
CA GLY A 209 -3.66 -15.93 16.24
C GLY A 209 -3.27 -15.91 17.71
N THR A 210 -3.04 -14.72 18.31
CA THR A 210 -2.62 -14.62 19.72
C THR A 210 -3.70 -15.05 20.73
N GLY A 211 -4.98 -14.97 20.34
CA GLY A 211 -6.13 -15.35 21.20
C GLY A 211 -6.66 -16.78 20.99
N LEU A 212 -6.10 -17.55 20.05
CA LEU A 212 -6.62 -18.88 19.70
C LEU A 212 -5.78 -20.01 20.34
N PRO A 213 -6.42 -21.10 20.84
CA PRO A 213 -5.70 -22.25 21.39
C PRO A 213 -4.80 -22.89 20.32
N ARG A 214 -3.57 -23.23 20.73
CA ARG A 214 -2.68 -24.02 19.89
C ARG A 214 -3.21 -25.45 19.81
N PRO A 215 -3.34 -26.03 18.61
CA PRO A 215 -3.62 -27.46 18.52
C PRO A 215 -2.46 -28.22 19.16
N ILE A 216 -2.77 -29.04 20.18
CA ILE A 216 -1.82 -29.96 20.79
C ILE A 216 -1.56 -31.03 19.73
N GLY A 217 -0.38 -31.04 19.09
CA GLY A 217 0.11 -32.16 18.27
C GLY A 217 -0.04 -32.04 16.73
N SER A 218 0.08 -30.87 16.11
CA SER A 218 0.26 -30.78 14.66
C SER A 218 1.72 -30.48 14.31
N GLU A 219 2.46 -31.54 13.97
CA GLU A 219 3.74 -31.39 13.30
C GLU A 219 3.58 -30.73 11.92
N PRO A 220 4.58 -29.94 11.44
CA PRO A 220 4.49 -29.23 10.15
C PRO A 220 4.29 -30.15 8.93
N GLU A 221 4.60 -31.44 9.05
CA GLU A 221 4.47 -32.43 7.95
C GLU A 221 3.01 -32.67 7.52
N THR A 222 2.04 -32.57 8.43
CA THR A 222 0.62 -32.82 8.11
C THR A 222 -0.04 -31.70 7.30
N LEU A 223 0.46 -30.48 7.36
CA LEU A 223 -0.06 -29.35 6.57
C LEU A 223 0.40 -29.44 5.11
N LEU A 224 1.62 -29.89 4.86
CA LEU A 224 2.15 -30.10 3.50
C LEU A 224 1.48 -31.29 2.82
N ALA A 225 1.20 -32.37 3.56
CA ALA A 225 0.52 -33.55 3.04
C ALA A 225 -0.97 -33.27 2.69
N ARG A 226 -1.65 -32.42 3.48
CA ARG A 226 -3.04 -32.00 3.21
C ARG A 226 -3.16 -31.09 1.99
N GLY A 227 -2.24 -30.13 1.84
CA GLY A 227 -2.19 -29.26 0.66
C GLY A 227 -1.95 -30.02 -0.65
N GLN A 228 -1.14 -31.08 -0.62
CA GLN A 228 -0.89 -31.93 -1.79
C GLN A 228 -2.07 -32.85 -2.13
N SER A 229 -2.81 -33.36 -1.14
CA SER A 229 -3.97 -34.23 -1.41
C SER A 229 -5.18 -33.49 -2.00
N ASP A 230 -5.35 -32.20 -1.67
CA ASP A 230 -6.45 -31.39 -2.21
C ASP A 230 -6.14 -30.85 -3.62
N LEU A 231 -4.87 -30.65 -3.95
CA LEU A 231 -4.42 -30.32 -5.31
C LEU A 231 -4.54 -31.48 -6.31
N LEU A 232 -4.56 -32.73 -5.80
CA LEU A 232 -4.65 -33.94 -6.61
C LEU A 232 -6.08 -34.46 -6.80
N LYS A 233 -7.10 -33.80 -6.23
CA LYS A 233 -8.50 -34.16 -6.47
C LYS A 233 -8.91 -33.70 -7.88
N PRO A 234 -9.21 -34.64 -8.82
CA PRO A 234 -9.62 -34.24 -10.15
C PRO A 234 -10.92 -33.45 -10.06
N PHE A 235 -10.94 -32.33 -10.77
CA PHE A 235 -12.12 -31.47 -10.97
C PHE A 235 -13.26 -32.32 -11.53
N LYS A 236 -14.21 -32.73 -10.68
CA LYS A 236 -15.43 -33.40 -11.11
C LYS A 236 -16.29 -32.39 -11.87
N ALA A 237 -16.21 -32.42 -13.19
CA ALA A 237 -17.17 -31.77 -14.08
C ALA A 237 -18.57 -32.25 -13.70
N LYS A 238 -19.46 -31.33 -13.31
CA LYS A 238 -20.89 -31.58 -13.21
C LYS A 238 -21.37 -31.92 -14.61
N SER A 239 -21.58 -33.21 -14.89
CA SER A 239 -22.35 -33.62 -16.03
C SER A 239 -23.82 -33.18 -15.83
N HIS A 240 -24.25 -32.25 -16.65
CA HIS A 240 -25.66 -31.94 -16.85
C HIS A 240 -26.30 -33.22 -17.40
N GLN A 241 -27.01 -33.93 -16.56
CA GLN A 241 -27.96 -34.95 -16.99
C GLN A 241 -29.27 -34.21 -17.31
N GLY A 242 -29.54 -34.04 -18.62
CA GLY A 242 -30.80 -33.59 -19.10
C GLY A 242 -31.81 -34.68 -18.86
N ASP A 243 -32.88 -34.36 -18.16
CA ASP A 243 -34.13 -35.15 -18.20
C ASP A 243 -34.96 -34.69 -19.37
N THR A 244 -35.06 -35.59 -20.36
CA THR A 244 -36.14 -35.61 -21.36
C THR A 244 -37.13 -36.66 -20.95
N ALA A 245 -38.31 -36.27 -20.54
CA ALA A 245 -39.57 -36.92 -20.77
C ALA A 245 -40.73 -36.04 -20.31
#